data_462bb8cefdf0e7783b022bb359b77e96
#
_entry.id   462bb8cefdf0e7783b022bb359b77e96
#
_cell.length_a   1.000
_cell.length_b   1.000
_cell.length_c   1.000
_cell.angle_alpha   90.00
_cell.angle_beta   90.00
_cell.angle_gamma   90.00
#
_symmetry.space_group_name_H-M   'P 1'
#
loop_
_entity.id
_entity.type
_entity.pdbx_description
1 polymer ?
#
loop_
_entity_poly.entity_id
_entity_poly.type
_entity_poly.pdbx_seq_one_letter_code
_entity_poly.pdbx_strand_id
1 'polypeptide(L)'
;MNEHTGKTAIVTGASQGIGAEIAARLAADGFAVIVNYSRSAAEAEAGVAAIAAAGGRAIAVQADVAEPGAAKTLFDAAEHAFGGVDVLVNNAGVMRLSPLAEADDAQFDTQIAVNLAGTFYGMREGARRLRDGGRIVNFSSSVIGLYPPNYGVYAATKGAVEALTHVLAKELGPRGITVNAVAPGPVATELFLGGKPASLVDAIVKDIPLGRLGQPVDIAGVVSFLVGPDGGWVNGQVLRANGGRN
;
A
#
# COMPACT_ATOMS: atom_id res chain seq x y z
N MET A 1 17.86 4.47 -21.12
CA MET A 1 18.00 3.62 -19.93
C MET A 1 16.87 4.01 -18.99
N ASN A 2 16.17 3.03 -18.42
CA ASN A 2 15.06 3.31 -17.50
C ASN A 2 15.65 3.93 -16.23
N GLU A 3 15.13 5.08 -15.77
CA GLU A 3 15.71 5.87 -14.65
C GLU A 3 15.74 5.14 -13.31
N HIS A 4 15.00 4.02 -13.20
CA HIS A 4 14.92 3.19 -12.00
C HIS A 4 15.77 1.91 -12.08
N THR A 5 16.56 1.72 -13.13
CA THR A 5 17.44 0.56 -13.26
C THR A 5 18.40 0.49 -12.08
N GLY A 6 18.37 -0.64 -11.36
CA GLY A 6 19.18 -0.85 -10.14
C GLY A 6 18.51 -0.43 -8.83
N LYS A 7 17.31 0.15 -8.87
CA LYS A 7 16.51 0.47 -7.68
C LYS A 7 15.59 -0.69 -7.28
N THR A 8 15.26 -0.79 -6.01
CA THR A 8 14.45 -1.87 -5.45
C THR A 8 13.26 -1.32 -4.70
N ALA A 9 12.08 -1.93 -4.94
CA ALA A 9 10.85 -1.63 -4.23
C ALA A 9 10.35 -2.84 -3.43
N ILE A 10 9.88 -2.62 -2.21
CA ILE A 10 9.11 -3.57 -1.41
C ILE A 10 7.64 -3.16 -1.47
N VAL A 11 6.75 -4.08 -1.86
CA VAL A 11 5.29 -3.86 -1.86
C VAL A 11 4.65 -4.89 -0.94
N THR A 12 4.04 -4.44 0.17
CA THR A 12 3.37 -5.34 1.11
C THR A 12 1.94 -5.66 0.65
N GLY A 13 1.49 -6.91 0.89
CA GLY A 13 0.18 -7.39 0.45
C GLY A 13 0.04 -7.35 -1.08
N ALA A 14 1.07 -7.77 -1.80
CA ALA A 14 1.19 -7.63 -3.25
C ALA A 14 0.80 -8.89 -4.05
N SER A 15 0.16 -9.89 -3.43
CA SER A 15 -0.31 -11.09 -4.12
C SER A 15 -1.54 -10.85 -4.99
N GLN A 16 -2.34 -9.81 -4.71
CA GLN A 16 -3.59 -9.53 -5.41
C GLN A 16 -3.99 -8.05 -5.35
N GLY A 17 -5.02 -7.68 -6.11
CA GLY A 17 -5.66 -6.36 -6.05
C GLY A 17 -4.70 -5.20 -6.32
N ILE A 18 -4.80 -4.13 -5.51
CA ILE A 18 -4.00 -2.92 -5.68
C ILE A 18 -2.50 -3.22 -5.56
N GLY A 19 -2.11 -4.06 -4.58
CA GLY A 19 -0.70 -4.37 -4.35
C GLY A 19 -0.05 -5.11 -5.51
N ALA A 20 -0.74 -6.07 -6.13
CA ALA A 20 -0.25 -6.78 -7.31
C ALA A 20 -0.06 -5.84 -8.51
N GLU A 21 -1.02 -4.94 -8.74
CA GLU A 21 -0.92 -3.95 -9.81
C GLU A 21 0.21 -2.94 -9.58
N ILE A 22 0.44 -2.51 -8.32
CA ILE A 22 1.59 -1.68 -7.96
C ILE A 22 2.89 -2.42 -8.24
N ALA A 23 3.00 -3.69 -7.84
CA ALA A 23 4.20 -4.49 -8.08
C ALA A 23 4.50 -4.62 -9.58
N ALA A 24 3.49 -4.93 -10.39
CA ALA A 24 3.63 -5.02 -11.85
C ALA A 24 4.02 -3.67 -12.47
N ARG A 25 3.39 -2.57 -12.04
CA ARG A 25 3.69 -1.23 -12.53
C ARG A 25 5.12 -0.81 -12.17
N LEU A 26 5.56 -0.97 -10.93
CA LEU A 26 6.91 -0.60 -10.53
C LEU A 26 7.98 -1.44 -11.23
N ALA A 27 7.70 -2.73 -11.50
CA ALA A 27 8.58 -3.55 -12.31
C ALA A 27 8.68 -3.04 -13.75
N ALA A 28 7.57 -2.63 -14.36
CA ALA A 28 7.55 -2.01 -15.69
C ALA A 28 8.28 -0.66 -15.71
N ASP A 29 8.22 0.11 -14.62
CA ASP A 29 8.97 1.35 -14.42
C ASP A 29 10.49 1.10 -14.21
N GLY A 30 10.94 -0.17 -14.06
CA GLY A 30 12.35 -0.59 -14.00
C GLY A 30 12.86 -0.95 -12.60
N PHE A 31 12.02 -0.93 -11.57
CA PHE A 31 12.41 -1.40 -10.24
C PHE A 31 12.55 -2.93 -10.20
N ALA A 32 13.44 -3.43 -9.36
CA ALA A 32 13.33 -4.79 -8.85
C ALA A 32 12.33 -4.82 -7.70
N VAL A 33 11.42 -5.80 -7.64
CA VAL A 33 10.28 -5.77 -6.71
C VAL A 33 10.26 -6.96 -5.77
N ILE A 34 10.12 -6.69 -4.48
CA ILE A 34 9.73 -7.68 -3.48
C ILE A 34 8.20 -7.71 -3.43
N VAL A 35 7.61 -8.81 -3.89
CA VAL A 35 6.18 -9.10 -3.83
C VAL A 35 5.90 -9.81 -2.51
N ASN A 36 5.49 -9.05 -1.49
CA ASN A 36 5.16 -9.64 -0.20
C ASN A 36 3.75 -10.21 -0.17
N TYR A 37 3.61 -11.36 0.47
CA TYR A 37 2.35 -12.01 0.77
C TYR A 37 2.37 -12.66 2.17
N SER A 38 1.19 -12.89 2.75
CA SER A 38 1.04 -13.63 4.01
C SER A 38 0.63 -15.09 3.77
N ARG A 39 -0.42 -15.32 2.96
CA ARG A 39 -1.04 -16.65 2.76
C ARG A 39 -1.14 -17.08 1.29
N SER A 40 -1.28 -16.14 0.38
CA SER A 40 -1.57 -16.38 -1.04
C SER A 40 -0.28 -16.57 -1.85
N ALA A 41 0.41 -17.70 -1.62
CA ALA A 41 1.69 -17.99 -2.27
C ALA A 41 1.54 -18.17 -3.79
N ALA A 42 0.52 -18.91 -4.24
CA ALA A 42 0.31 -19.19 -5.66
C ALA A 42 0.06 -17.91 -6.47
N GLU A 43 -0.74 -16.99 -5.93
CA GLU A 43 -1.04 -15.70 -6.57
C GLU A 43 0.21 -14.81 -6.59
N ALA A 44 1.00 -14.79 -5.51
CA ALA A 44 2.25 -14.03 -5.47
C ALA A 44 3.27 -14.55 -6.49
N GLU A 45 3.45 -15.86 -6.58
CA GLU A 45 4.35 -16.49 -7.56
C GLU A 45 3.86 -16.29 -9.01
N ALA A 46 2.55 -16.38 -9.24
CA ALA A 46 1.98 -16.07 -10.56
C ALA A 46 2.24 -14.59 -10.95
N GLY A 47 2.12 -13.66 -10.01
CA GLY A 47 2.47 -12.26 -10.22
C GLY A 47 3.95 -12.06 -10.57
N VAL A 48 4.84 -12.72 -9.83
CA VAL A 48 6.29 -12.71 -10.11
C VAL A 48 6.60 -13.28 -11.49
N ALA A 49 5.98 -14.41 -11.86
CA ALA A 49 6.14 -15.00 -13.18
C ALA A 49 5.67 -14.07 -14.31
N ALA A 50 4.54 -13.38 -14.11
CA ALA A 50 4.03 -12.39 -15.08
C ALA A 50 4.99 -11.19 -15.22
N ILE A 51 5.54 -10.68 -14.11
CA ILE A 51 6.56 -9.62 -14.14
C ILE A 51 7.80 -10.08 -14.90
N ALA A 52 8.28 -11.31 -14.66
CA ALA A 52 9.44 -11.86 -15.34
C ALA A 52 9.19 -12.05 -16.84
N ALA A 53 8.00 -12.53 -17.23
CA ALA A 53 7.59 -12.67 -18.64
C ALA A 53 7.54 -11.32 -19.38
N ALA A 54 7.27 -10.24 -18.67
CA ALA A 54 7.32 -8.86 -19.17
C ALA A 54 8.74 -8.25 -19.16
N GLY A 55 9.78 -9.01 -18.77
CA GLY A 55 11.17 -8.54 -18.71
C GLY A 55 11.54 -7.80 -17.42
N GLY A 56 10.65 -7.76 -16.42
CA GLY A 56 10.89 -7.18 -15.11
C GLY A 56 11.62 -8.14 -14.17
N ARG A 57 11.92 -7.65 -12.95
CA ARG A 57 12.59 -8.44 -11.91
C ARG A 57 11.76 -8.41 -10.63
N ALA A 58 11.37 -9.56 -10.12
CA ALA A 58 10.67 -9.66 -8.85
C ALA A 58 10.96 -10.99 -8.16
N ILE A 59 10.79 -11.02 -6.84
CA ILE A 59 10.73 -12.25 -6.04
C ILE A 59 9.55 -12.18 -5.08
N ALA A 60 8.94 -13.32 -4.81
CA ALA A 60 7.89 -13.46 -3.81
C ALA A 60 8.51 -13.73 -2.43
N VAL A 61 8.07 -13.01 -1.40
CA VAL A 61 8.57 -13.17 -0.03
C VAL A 61 7.39 -13.28 0.94
N GLN A 62 7.31 -14.43 1.62
CA GLN A 62 6.29 -14.65 2.64
C GLN A 62 6.66 -13.93 3.94
N ALA A 63 5.79 -13.05 4.40
CA ALA A 63 5.85 -12.46 5.73
C ALA A 63 4.48 -11.91 6.11
N ASP A 64 4.01 -12.18 7.33
CA ASP A 64 2.81 -11.55 7.85
C ASP A 64 3.19 -10.19 8.45
N VAL A 65 2.71 -9.11 7.86
CA VAL A 65 3.03 -7.75 8.30
C VAL A 65 2.59 -7.44 9.73
N ALA A 66 1.63 -8.20 10.27
CA ALA A 66 1.21 -8.09 11.66
C ALA A 66 2.31 -8.50 12.65
N GLU A 67 3.28 -9.28 12.21
CA GLU A 67 4.38 -9.76 13.04
C GLU A 67 5.54 -8.76 13.11
N PRO A 68 6.09 -8.44 14.30
CA PRO A 68 7.14 -7.43 14.46
C PRO A 68 8.41 -7.66 13.62
N GLY A 69 8.71 -8.91 13.25
CA GLY A 69 9.88 -9.29 12.45
C GLY A 69 9.66 -9.24 10.94
N ALA A 70 8.42 -9.11 10.48
CA ALA A 70 8.08 -9.22 9.06
C ALA A 70 8.82 -8.17 8.19
N ALA A 71 8.82 -6.91 8.62
CA ALA A 71 9.52 -5.86 7.90
C ALA A 71 11.01 -6.17 7.74
N LYS A 72 11.68 -6.63 8.81
CA LYS A 72 13.09 -7.05 8.74
C LYS A 72 13.29 -8.16 7.71
N THR A 73 12.45 -9.19 7.69
CA THR A 73 12.53 -10.28 6.70
C THR A 73 12.45 -9.75 5.26
N LEU A 74 11.54 -8.80 5.00
CA LEU A 74 11.38 -8.22 3.67
C LEU A 74 12.61 -7.40 3.23
N PHE A 75 13.17 -6.60 4.14
CA PHE A 75 14.38 -5.83 3.87
C PHE A 75 15.61 -6.72 3.68
N ASP A 76 15.79 -7.75 4.51
CA ASP A 76 16.88 -8.73 4.37
C ASP A 76 16.81 -9.43 3.00
N ALA A 77 15.62 -9.85 2.58
CA ALA A 77 15.42 -10.49 1.27
C ALA A 77 15.74 -9.52 0.11
N ALA A 78 15.32 -8.26 0.21
CA ALA A 78 15.60 -7.24 -0.79
C ALA A 78 17.09 -6.93 -0.90
N GLU A 79 17.77 -6.78 0.22
CA GLU A 79 19.22 -6.52 0.26
C GLU A 79 20.01 -7.70 -0.29
N HIS A 80 19.61 -8.93 0.06
CA HIS A 80 20.26 -10.15 -0.45
C HIS A 80 20.08 -10.31 -1.96
N ALA A 81 18.86 -10.11 -2.47
CA ALA A 81 18.53 -10.35 -3.87
C ALA A 81 18.93 -9.20 -4.80
N PHE A 82 18.83 -7.95 -4.32
CA PHE A 82 18.93 -6.75 -5.15
C PHE A 82 19.89 -5.67 -4.60
N GLY A 83 20.53 -5.91 -3.45
CA GLY A 83 21.58 -5.06 -2.91
C GLY A 83 21.12 -3.86 -2.08
N GLY A 84 19.83 -3.68 -1.83
CA GLY A 84 19.28 -2.62 -0.97
C GLY A 84 17.85 -2.24 -1.31
N VAL A 85 17.29 -1.23 -0.64
CA VAL A 85 15.89 -0.81 -0.79
C VAL A 85 15.81 0.69 -1.03
N ASP A 86 15.10 1.09 -2.07
CA ASP A 86 14.87 2.49 -2.44
C ASP A 86 13.40 2.91 -2.20
N VAL A 87 12.46 1.97 -2.30
CA VAL A 87 11.02 2.24 -2.18
C VAL A 87 10.37 1.24 -1.23
N LEU A 88 9.55 1.74 -0.32
CA LEU A 88 8.66 0.94 0.51
C LEU A 88 7.20 1.36 0.27
N VAL A 89 6.37 0.40 -0.13
CA VAL A 89 4.91 0.59 -0.26
C VAL A 89 4.21 -0.26 0.81
N ASN A 90 3.71 0.39 1.85
CA ASN A 90 2.90 -0.21 2.90
C ASN A 90 1.43 -0.29 2.44
N ASN A 91 1.13 -1.29 1.59
CA ASN A 91 -0.21 -1.50 1.01
C ASN A 91 -1.04 -2.55 1.76
N ALA A 92 -0.42 -3.52 2.43
CA ALA A 92 -1.14 -4.56 3.16
C ALA A 92 -2.22 -3.97 4.09
N GLY A 93 -3.42 -4.55 4.05
CA GLY A 93 -4.51 -4.09 4.87
C GLY A 93 -5.70 -5.02 4.85
N VAL A 94 -6.50 -4.96 5.91
CA VAL A 94 -7.77 -5.67 6.05
C VAL A 94 -8.87 -4.68 6.40
N MET A 95 -10.11 -5.01 6.03
CA MET A 95 -11.27 -4.19 6.32
C MET A 95 -12.38 -5.08 6.88
N ARG A 96 -12.74 -4.86 8.13
CA ARG A 96 -13.88 -5.51 8.78
C ARG A 96 -14.78 -4.41 9.34
N LEU A 97 -16.05 -4.46 8.97
CA LEU A 97 -17.01 -3.39 9.24
C LEU A 97 -18.06 -3.88 10.23
N SER A 98 -18.28 -3.07 11.27
CA SER A 98 -19.36 -3.27 12.24
C SER A 98 -19.65 -1.96 12.96
N PRO A 99 -20.85 -1.76 13.54
CA PRO A 99 -21.09 -0.70 14.51
C PRO A 99 -20.06 -0.79 15.65
N LEU A 100 -19.60 0.33 16.19
CA LEU A 100 -18.60 0.32 17.27
C LEU A 100 -19.03 -0.49 18.50
N ALA A 101 -20.32 -0.47 18.82
CA ALA A 101 -20.85 -1.26 19.93
C ALA A 101 -20.84 -2.78 19.71
N GLU A 102 -20.69 -3.23 18.48
CA GLU A 102 -20.71 -4.63 18.08
C GLU A 102 -19.33 -5.16 17.63
N ALA A 103 -18.33 -4.26 17.53
CA ALA A 103 -16.96 -4.64 17.20
C ALA A 103 -16.36 -5.48 18.35
N ASP A 104 -16.03 -6.73 18.09
CA ASP A 104 -15.36 -7.58 19.06
C ASP A 104 -13.85 -7.31 19.09
N ASP A 105 -13.19 -7.79 20.17
CA ASP A 105 -11.77 -7.59 20.39
C ASP A 105 -10.93 -8.21 19.25
N ALA A 106 -11.31 -9.38 18.73
CA ALA A 106 -10.56 -10.06 17.65
C ALA A 106 -10.62 -9.26 16.34
N GLN A 107 -11.75 -8.64 16.04
CA GLN A 107 -11.90 -7.75 14.90
C GLN A 107 -11.05 -6.49 15.06
N PHE A 108 -11.06 -5.91 16.26
CA PHE A 108 -10.24 -4.75 16.61
C PHE A 108 -8.76 -5.08 16.49
N ASP A 109 -8.30 -6.11 17.20
CA ASP A 109 -6.89 -6.53 17.24
C ASP A 109 -6.34 -6.86 15.84
N THR A 110 -7.12 -7.56 15.02
CA THR A 110 -6.71 -7.89 13.65
C THR A 110 -6.48 -6.63 12.80
N GLN A 111 -7.37 -5.64 12.90
CA GLN A 111 -7.21 -4.41 12.13
C GLN A 111 -6.06 -3.55 12.65
N ILE A 112 -5.88 -3.47 13.95
CA ILE A 112 -4.73 -2.78 14.56
C ILE A 112 -3.42 -3.47 14.14
N ALA A 113 -3.33 -4.79 14.25
CA ALA A 113 -2.11 -5.53 13.93
C ALA A 113 -1.70 -5.36 12.47
N VAL A 114 -2.64 -5.54 11.53
CA VAL A 114 -2.31 -5.48 10.10
C VAL A 114 -2.17 -4.04 9.62
N ASN A 115 -3.21 -3.20 9.84
CA ASN A 115 -3.28 -1.89 9.19
C ASN A 115 -2.37 -0.84 9.86
N LEU A 116 -2.25 -0.88 11.18
CA LEU A 116 -1.48 0.11 11.92
C LEU A 116 -0.10 -0.42 12.31
N ALA A 117 -0.03 -1.52 13.07
CA ALA A 117 1.25 -2.03 13.54
C ALA A 117 2.13 -2.49 12.35
N GLY A 118 1.56 -3.20 11.36
CA GLY A 118 2.28 -3.60 10.16
C GLY A 118 2.85 -2.42 9.38
N THR A 119 2.06 -1.37 9.19
CA THR A 119 2.53 -0.13 8.55
C THR A 119 3.62 0.53 9.39
N PHE A 120 3.46 0.61 10.71
CA PHE A 120 4.48 1.15 11.61
C PHE A 120 5.79 0.36 11.56
N TYR A 121 5.74 -0.98 11.54
CA TYR A 121 6.95 -1.82 11.43
C TYR A 121 7.67 -1.57 10.09
N GLY A 122 6.92 -1.47 8.99
CA GLY A 122 7.47 -1.09 7.70
C GLY A 122 8.13 0.29 7.72
N MET A 123 7.44 1.31 8.23
CA MET A 123 7.98 2.67 8.36
C MET A 123 9.25 2.70 9.21
N ARG A 124 9.26 2.02 10.36
CA ARG A 124 10.41 1.96 11.27
C ARG A 124 11.62 1.30 10.60
N GLU A 125 11.42 0.20 9.90
CA GLU A 125 12.50 -0.47 9.19
C GLU A 125 12.96 0.36 7.98
N GLY A 126 12.03 0.97 7.24
CA GLY A 126 12.33 1.90 6.15
C GLY A 126 13.14 3.12 6.60
N ALA A 127 12.79 3.70 7.75
CA ALA A 127 13.53 4.81 8.33
C ALA A 127 15.01 4.45 8.60
N ARG A 128 15.28 3.20 8.96
CA ARG A 128 16.64 2.72 9.28
C ARG A 128 17.43 2.31 8.04
N ARG A 129 16.78 1.72 7.04
CA ARG A 129 17.45 0.93 5.99
C ARG A 129 17.21 1.40 4.55
N LEU A 130 16.23 2.28 4.29
CA LEU A 130 16.11 2.85 2.96
C LEU A 130 17.37 3.64 2.60
N ARG A 131 17.74 3.56 1.34
CA ARG A 131 18.78 4.43 0.80
C ARG A 131 18.35 5.89 0.82
N ASP A 132 19.30 6.80 0.93
CA ASP A 132 19.02 8.24 0.85
C ASP A 132 18.40 8.58 -0.52
N GLY A 133 17.47 9.51 -0.53
CA GLY A 133 16.64 9.80 -1.70
C GLY A 133 15.51 8.80 -1.95
N GLY A 134 15.28 7.86 -1.02
CA GLY A 134 14.24 6.84 -1.09
C GLY A 134 12.82 7.38 -0.99
N ARG A 135 11.84 6.48 -1.06
CA ARG A 135 10.40 6.80 -1.05
C ARG A 135 9.63 5.85 -0.14
N ILE A 136 8.74 6.37 0.68
CA ILE A 136 7.75 5.59 1.43
C ILE A 136 6.35 6.01 0.99
N VAL A 137 5.53 5.05 0.59
CA VAL A 137 4.12 5.25 0.27
C VAL A 137 3.28 4.37 1.19
N ASN A 138 2.45 5.01 2.01
CA ASN A 138 1.52 4.34 2.92
C ASN A 138 0.12 4.33 2.34
N PHE A 139 -0.72 3.38 2.77
CA PHE A 139 -2.10 3.30 2.33
C PHE A 139 -3.05 3.75 3.44
N SER A 140 -3.63 4.94 3.25
CA SER A 140 -4.81 5.42 3.98
C SER A 140 -6.10 4.94 3.28
N SER A 141 -7.16 5.72 3.38
CA SER A 141 -8.44 5.49 2.70
C SER A 141 -9.23 6.79 2.65
N SER A 142 -10.01 7.00 1.61
CA SER A 142 -10.92 8.14 1.53
C SER A 142 -12.08 8.07 2.52
N VAL A 143 -12.21 6.98 3.31
CA VAL A 143 -13.11 6.96 4.48
C VAL A 143 -12.75 8.04 5.51
N ILE A 144 -11.47 8.47 5.54
CA ILE A 144 -11.03 9.64 6.29
C ILE A 144 -11.52 10.89 5.55
N GLY A 145 -12.52 11.53 6.13
CA GLY A 145 -13.26 12.64 5.53
C GLY A 145 -14.72 12.32 5.26
N LEU A 146 -15.07 11.06 4.95
CA LEU A 146 -16.46 10.59 4.81
C LEU A 146 -17.05 10.05 6.13
N TYR A 147 -16.24 9.34 6.90
CA TYR A 147 -16.61 8.72 8.18
C TYR A 147 -17.97 7.97 8.15
N PRO A 148 -18.19 7.04 7.22
CA PRO A 148 -19.47 6.35 7.14
C PRO A 148 -19.68 5.45 8.37
N PRO A 149 -20.94 5.18 8.76
CA PRO A 149 -21.26 4.23 9.82
C PRO A 149 -20.58 2.87 9.57
N ASN A 150 -20.27 2.15 10.64
CA ASN A 150 -19.60 0.84 10.67
C ASN A 150 -18.10 0.84 10.35
N TYR A 151 -17.51 1.96 9.95
CA TYR A 151 -16.08 2.04 9.59
C TYR A 151 -15.18 2.46 10.77
N GLY A 152 -15.69 2.54 12.01
CA GLY A 152 -15.00 3.15 13.13
C GLY A 152 -13.57 2.66 13.35
N VAL A 153 -13.38 1.35 13.56
CA VAL A 153 -12.04 0.76 13.79
C VAL A 153 -11.14 0.93 12.56
N TYR A 154 -11.68 0.64 11.36
CA TYR A 154 -10.92 0.80 10.12
C TYR A 154 -10.46 2.24 9.90
N ALA A 155 -11.37 3.21 10.06
CA ALA A 155 -11.05 4.64 9.94
C ALA A 155 -9.99 5.07 10.97
N ALA A 156 -10.09 4.60 12.22
CA ALA A 156 -9.08 4.90 13.24
C ALA A 156 -7.68 4.44 12.82
N THR A 157 -7.55 3.20 12.27
CA THR A 157 -6.25 2.72 11.78
C THR A 157 -5.71 3.57 10.64
N LYS A 158 -6.57 4.00 9.71
CA LYS A 158 -6.17 4.80 8.55
C LYS A 158 -5.84 6.25 8.92
N GLY A 159 -6.55 6.85 9.87
CA GLY A 159 -6.20 8.16 10.43
C GLY A 159 -4.86 8.15 11.16
N ALA A 160 -4.57 7.08 11.91
CA ALA A 160 -3.26 6.90 12.55
C ALA A 160 -2.12 6.79 11.51
N VAL A 161 -2.34 6.09 10.38
CA VAL A 161 -1.36 6.02 9.28
C VAL A 161 -1.09 7.39 8.68
N GLU A 162 -2.10 8.26 8.51
CA GLU A 162 -1.91 9.62 8.03
C GLU A 162 -1.04 10.44 9.01
N ALA A 163 -1.34 10.35 10.31
CA ALA A 163 -0.55 11.05 11.33
C ALA A 163 0.93 10.60 11.31
N LEU A 164 1.19 9.29 11.27
CA LEU A 164 2.54 8.74 11.18
C LEU A 164 3.26 9.18 9.89
N THR A 165 2.54 9.26 8.76
CA THR A 165 3.08 9.74 7.49
C THR A 165 3.60 11.17 7.61
N HIS A 166 2.82 12.08 8.20
CA HIS A 166 3.21 13.47 8.39
C HIS A 166 4.43 13.64 9.31
N VAL A 167 4.51 12.84 10.38
CA VAL A 167 5.64 12.88 11.30
C VAL A 167 6.91 12.38 10.62
N LEU A 168 6.85 11.17 10.03
CA LEU A 168 8.01 10.53 9.42
C LEU A 168 8.56 11.30 8.21
N ALA A 169 7.70 12.00 7.46
CA ALA A 169 8.12 12.87 6.36
C ALA A 169 9.07 13.99 6.81
N LYS A 170 8.87 14.51 8.03
CA LYS A 170 9.75 15.54 8.61
C LYS A 170 11.05 14.94 9.13
N GLU A 171 10.98 13.76 9.74
CA GLU A 171 12.15 13.07 10.30
C GLU A 171 13.13 12.63 9.22
N LEU A 172 12.62 12.17 8.06
CA LEU A 172 13.43 11.65 6.97
C LEU A 172 13.78 12.67 5.89
N GLY A 173 13.24 13.88 5.96
CA GLY A 173 13.56 14.98 5.05
C GLY A 173 15.05 15.24 4.85
N PRO A 174 15.88 15.29 5.93
CA PRO A 174 17.33 15.48 5.80
C PRO A 174 18.06 14.42 4.98
N ARG A 175 17.49 13.21 4.84
CA ARG A 175 17.98 12.14 3.98
C ARG A 175 17.43 12.17 2.56
N GLY A 176 16.64 13.19 2.19
CA GLY A 176 15.97 13.29 0.90
C GLY A 176 14.89 12.22 0.68
N ILE A 177 14.44 11.53 1.74
CA ILE A 177 13.41 10.52 1.66
C ILE A 177 12.05 11.19 1.78
N THR A 178 11.16 10.95 0.80
CA THR A 178 9.77 11.42 0.89
C THR A 178 8.88 10.33 1.48
N VAL A 179 7.91 10.76 2.31
CA VAL A 179 6.91 9.87 2.92
C VAL A 179 5.54 10.44 2.66
N ASN A 180 4.73 9.70 1.90
CA ASN A 180 3.38 10.11 1.52
C ASN A 180 2.36 9.00 1.79
N ALA A 181 1.09 9.34 1.81
CA ALA A 181 0.00 8.37 1.83
C ALA A 181 -0.86 8.49 0.58
N VAL A 182 -1.32 7.37 0.06
CA VAL A 182 -2.42 7.31 -0.90
C VAL A 182 -3.68 6.94 -0.15
N ALA A 183 -4.77 7.64 -0.42
CA ALA A 183 -6.09 7.39 0.14
C ALA A 183 -7.07 7.00 -0.99
N PRO A 184 -7.15 5.70 -1.35
CA PRO A 184 -8.04 5.24 -2.40
C PRO A 184 -9.50 5.45 -2.02
N GLY A 185 -10.33 5.71 -3.04
CA GLY A 185 -11.77 5.53 -2.98
C GLY A 185 -12.17 4.06 -3.13
N PRO A 186 -13.43 3.81 -3.49
CA PRO A 186 -13.90 2.46 -3.84
C PRO A 186 -13.19 1.96 -5.10
N VAL A 187 -12.38 0.92 -4.96
CA VAL A 187 -11.62 0.27 -6.04
C VAL A 187 -12.15 -1.15 -6.25
N ALA A 188 -12.30 -1.58 -7.50
CA ALA A 188 -12.80 -2.89 -7.88
C ALA A 188 -11.80 -4.00 -7.51
N THR A 189 -11.78 -4.39 -6.24
CA THR A 189 -10.94 -5.45 -5.67
C THR A 189 -11.79 -6.37 -4.81
N GLU A 190 -11.31 -7.58 -4.55
CA GLU A 190 -11.97 -8.52 -3.65
C GLU A 190 -12.18 -7.92 -2.24
N LEU A 191 -11.20 -7.17 -1.74
CA LEU A 191 -11.31 -6.47 -0.44
C LEU A 191 -12.52 -5.52 -0.39
N PHE A 192 -12.82 -4.83 -1.49
CA PHE A 192 -13.95 -3.89 -1.54
C PHE A 192 -15.25 -4.58 -1.94
N LEU A 193 -15.23 -5.47 -2.93
CA LEU A 193 -16.44 -6.09 -3.50
C LEU A 193 -16.94 -7.27 -2.66
N GLY A 194 -16.04 -7.99 -1.98
CA GLY A 194 -16.39 -9.21 -1.24
C GLY A 194 -17.56 -9.00 -0.29
N GLY A 195 -18.59 -9.84 -0.44
CA GLY A 195 -19.79 -9.82 0.38
C GLY A 195 -20.77 -8.66 0.16
N LYS A 196 -20.50 -7.74 -0.79
CA LYS A 196 -21.42 -6.64 -1.11
C LYS A 196 -22.41 -7.02 -2.24
N PRO A 197 -23.70 -6.79 -2.06
CA PRO A 197 -24.67 -6.95 -3.14
C PRO A 197 -24.47 -5.90 -4.24
N ALA A 198 -24.79 -6.26 -5.49
CA ALA A 198 -24.62 -5.38 -6.65
C ALA A 198 -25.33 -4.03 -6.47
N SER A 199 -26.52 -4.02 -5.89
CA SER A 199 -27.30 -2.79 -5.64
C SER A 199 -26.59 -1.80 -4.72
N LEU A 200 -25.82 -2.29 -3.73
CA LEU A 200 -25.01 -1.43 -2.88
C LEU A 200 -23.81 -0.87 -3.65
N VAL A 201 -23.16 -1.69 -4.48
CA VAL A 201 -22.06 -1.24 -5.35
C VAL A 201 -22.56 -0.16 -6.31
N ASP A 202 -23.72 -0.36 -6.95
CA ASP A 202 -24.35 0.62 -7.86
C ASP A 202 -24.68 1.94 -7.15
N ALA A 203 -25.15 1.87 -5.91
CA ALA A 203 -25.42 3.07 -5.11
C ALA A 203 -24.10 3.83 -4.82
N ILE A 204 -23.03 3.11 -4.47
CA ILE A 204 -21.70 3.72 -4.23
C ILE A 204 -21.16 4.36 -5.51
N VAL A 205 -21.31 3.70 -6.66
CA VAL A 205 -20.87 4.25 -7.96
C VAL A 205 -21.56 5.57 -8.29
N LYS A 206 -22.87 5.70 -7.98
CA LYS A 206 -23.62 6.95 -8.19
C LYS A 206 -23.09 8.12 -7.36
N ASP A 207 -22.45 7.85 -6.20
CA ASP A 207 -21.86 8.88 -5.35
C ASP A 207 -20.45 9.29 -5.83
N ILE A 208 -19.88 8.60 -6.82
CA ILE A 208 -18.56 8.92 -7.35
C ILE A 208 -18.73 9.86 -8.56
N PRO A 209 -18.24 11.09 -8.51
CA PRO A 209 -18.37 12.05 -9.63
C PRO A 209 -17.87 11.52 -10.99
N LEU A 210 -16.81 10.70 -11.02
CA LEU A 210 -16.33 10.05 -12.24
C LEU A 210 -17.20 8.87 -12.71
N GLY A 211 -18.28 8.53 -12.01
CA GLY A 211 -19.32 7.55 -12.41
C GLY A 211 -18.84 6.10 -12.49
N ARG A 212 -17.72 5.75 -11.88
CA ARG A 212 -17.19 4.37 -11.88
C ARG A 212 -16.41 4.07 -10.60
N LEU A 213 -16.27 2.79 -10.28
CA LEU A 213 -15.23 2.37 -9.34
C LEU A 213 -13.84 2.67 -9.91
N GLY A 214 -12.89 2.97 -9.04
CA GLY A 214 -11.48 2.92 -9.38
C GLY A 214 -11.07 1.50 -9.78
N GLN A 215 -10.07 1.39 -10.62
CA GLN A 215 -9.39 0.13 -10.93
C GLN A 215 -8.03 0.10 -10.21
N PRO A 216 -7.46 -1.06 -9.91
CA PRO A 216 -6.11 -1.15 -9.34
C PRO A 216 -5.07 -0.31 -10.08
N VAL A 217 -5.15 -0.24 -11.42
CA VAL A 217 -4.26 0.56 -12.26
C VAL A 217 -4.35 2.06 -11.98
N ASP A 218 -5.54 2.59 -11.61
CA ASP A 218 -5.70 4.00 -11.24
C ASP A 218 -4.85 4.35 -10.02
N ILE A 219 -4.73 3.40 -9.08
CA ILE A 219 -3.95 3.57 -7.84
C ILE A 219 -2.46 3.34 -8.10
N ALA A 220 -2.12 2.33 -8.90
CA ALA A 220 -0.73 2.05 -9.27
C ALA A 220 -0.07 3.24 -9.98
N GLY A 221 -0.83 3.96 -10.81
CA GLY A 221 -0.37 5.20 -11.45
C GLY A 221 0.01 6.30 -10.45
N VAL A 222 -0.78 6.48 -9.39
CA VAL A 222 -0.48 7.45 -8.33
C VAL A 222 0.77 7.05 -7.54
N VAL A 223 0.91 5.77 -7.22
CA VAL A 223 2.12 5.26 -6.54
C VAL A 223 3.35 5.45 -7.42
N SER A 224 3.28 5.08 -8.71
CA SER A 224 4.36 5.26 -9.69
C SER A 224 4.82 6.72 -9.77
N PHE A 225 3.89 7.69 -9.81
CA PHE A 225 4.20 9.12 -9.73
C PHE A 225 4.94 9.48 -8.44
N LEU A 226 4.42 9.06 -7.27
CA LEU A 226 5.02 9.41 -5.97
C LEU A 226 6.43 8.86 -5.78
N VAL A 227 6.74 7.70 -6.35
CA VAL A 227 8.07 7.08 -6.22
C VAL A 227 9.02 7.46 -7.36
N GLY A 228 8.48 8.05 -8.42
CA GLY A 228 9.22 8.56 -9.56
C GLY A 228 9.89 9.92 -9.30
N PRO A 229 10.64 10.42 -10.29
CA PRO A 229 11.32 11.72 -10.19
C PRO A 229 10.34 12.88 -10.01
N ASP A 230 9.20 12.85 -10.67
CA ASP A 230 8.18 13.91 -10.62
C ASP A 230 7.54 14.04 -9.23
N GLY A 231 7.53 12.97 -8.43
CA GLY A 231 7.07 12.96 -7.04
C GLY A 231 8.09 13.50 -6.03
N GLY A 232 9.29 13.89 -6.47
CA GLY A 232 10.41 14.23 -5.60
C GLY A 232 10.20 15.43 -4.68
N TRP A 233 9.25 16.33 -5.00
CA TRP A 233 8.88 17.47 -4.15
C TRP A 233 7.56 17.28 -3.40
N VAL A 234 6.90 16.11 -3.56
CA VAL A 234 5.70 15.74 -2.82
C VAL A 234 6.14 15.00 -1.55
N ASN A 235 5.97 15.62 -0.39
CA ASN A 235 6.37 15.05 0.88
C ASN A 235 5.36 15.37 1.99
N GLY A 236 5.04 14.40 2.83
CA GLY A 236 4.09 14.54 3.93
C GLY A 236 2.64 14.76 3.45
N GLN A 237 2.26 14.26 2.28
CA GLN A 237 0.93 14.49 1.72
C GLN A 237 0.06 13.22 1.78
N VAL A 238 -1.25 13.44 1.83
CA VAL A 238 -2.27 12.39 1.66
C VAL A 238 -2.99 12.65 0.34
N LEU A 239 -2.67 11.85 -0.68
CA LEU A 239 -3.27 11.98 -2.01
C LEU A 239 -4.54 11.12 -2.10
N ARG A 240 -5.69 11.76 -2.25
CA ARG A 240 -6.96 11.07 -2.47
C ARG A 240 -7.11 10.68 -3.93
N ALA A 241 -7.13 9.37 -4.20
CA ALA A 241 -7.38 8.78 -5.51
C ALA A 241 -8.76 8.09 -5.48
N ASN A 242 -9.85 8.88 -5.60
CA ASN A 242 -11.20 8.44 -5.24
C ASN A 242 -12.30 8.85 -6.23
N GLY A 243 -11.93 9.33 -7.40
CA GLY A 243 -12.90 9.77 -8.42
C GLY A 243 -13.71 11.02 -8.04
N GLY A 244 -13.23 11.80 -7.07
CA GLY A 244 -13.88 13.02 -6.61
C GLY A 244 -14.93 12.81 -5.51
N ARG A 245 -14.97 11.66 -4.85
CA ARG A 245 -16.02 11.33 -3.88
C ARG A 245 -15.97 12.17 -2.60
N ASN A 246 -14.83 12.74 -2.23
CA ASN A 246 -14.63 13.68 -1.11
C ASN A 246 -13.37 14.54 -1.26
#